data_006ab6fcea54d8e768a826b231b5ba2a
#
_entry.id   006ab6fcea54d8e768a826b231b5ba2a
#
_cell.length_a   1.000
_cell.length_b   1.000
_cell.length_c   1.000
_cell.angle_alpha   90.00
_cell.angle_beta   90.00
_cell.angle_gamma   90.00
#
_symmetry.space_group_name_H-M   'P 1'
#
loop_
_entity.id
_entity.type
_entity.pdbx_description
1 polymer ?
#
loop_
_entity_poly.entity_id
_entity_poly.type
_entity_poly.pdbx_seq_one_letter_code
_entity_poly.pdbx_strand_id
1 'polypeptide(L)'
;MRKTFLLSVVALMILSVLLSACGSASTDEESVQEPATADQVTLKVLVHQNPPMVEFMESFNNNFSEKYPNITIDMAVVNANDLSTVTQTRLTANDVDLVDIFGFANAAQPYMKNVDPPNWQTLIEAGYLLDISDQPFINNYDEATIQDAGSYNGKVYSINLGRVSYSGIYYNKDMFTANNVTVPTTWDELVAACETFSAAGIPCMTAGGKDGWPIFVGAYGLIGALYPDQDVLVEGLWTGTIKWNDAKSLEMWEKMKVYAQDMMEAGASGIAGDAAPGRFASGAVAMFPGGTWYASAIEASEPSFEWGYIPFPGSDNPDDNKYLFGKYDQGWAVADKSTNKEAALLYLTEFSEPANYQAFANAVGFIPTQPTATLDTQIGQEVAPYLVNFRVGFEQYWVAPKGAGQYANPFASYFKPFGTFDDPQELADKVQADLQSGLDANN
;
A
#
# COMPACT_ATOMS: atom_id res chain seq x y z
N MET A 1 29.35 54.15 -35.27
CA MET A 1 28.79 55.52 -35.38
C MET A 1 27.79 55.65 -34.21
N ARG A 2 28.29 56.27 -33.18
CA ARG A 2 27.81 57.52 -32.53
C ARG A 2 26.42 57.36 -31.91
N LYS A 3 26.39 57.24 -30.56
CA LYS A 3 26.30 58.34 -29.59
C LYS A 3 25.11 59.28 -29.85
N THR A 4 24.36 59.43 -28.75
CA THR A 4 23.40 60.47 -28.39
C THR A 4 21.93 59.99 -28.37
N PHE A 5 21.45 59.72 -27.17
CA PHE A 5 20.28 60.36 -26.57
C PHE A 5 20.17 59.93 -25.09
N LEU A 6 21.01 60.57 -24.32
CA LEU A 6 20.82 60.74 -22.85
C LEU A 6 20.46 62.21 -22.70
N LEU A 7 19.53 62.53 -21.82
CA LEU A 7 19.03 63.86 -21.45
C LEU A 7 17.62 64.16 -21.96
N SER A 8 16.60 63.71 -21.22
CA SER A 8 15.32 64.43 -21.09
C SER A 8 14.33 63.62 -20.19
N VAL A 9 14.62 63.33 -18.95
CA VAL A 9 13.63 63.00 -17.88
C VAL A 9 14.23 63.31 -16.51
N VAL A 10 14.62 64.56 -16.29
CA VAL A 10 14.88 65.09 -14.94
C VAL A 10 14.38 66.53 -14.93
N ALA A 11 13.07 66.71 -14.92
CA ALA A 11 12.44 68.00 -14.58
C ALA A 11 10.92 67.82 -14.52
N LEU A 12 10.40 67.13 -13.51
CA LEU A 12 8.98 67.23 -13.05
C LEU A 12 8.77 66.58 -11.71
N MET A 13 9.57 66.92 -10.74
CA MET A 13 9.33 66.62 -9.34
C MET A 13 9.83 67.77 -8.51
N ILE A 14 9.10 68.83 -8.40
CA ILE A 14 9.10 69.84 -7.34
C ILE A 14 8.01 70.86 -7.74
N LEU A 15 6.80 70.65 -7.23
CA LEU A 15 5.88 71.73 -6.88
C LEU A 15 4.50 71.16 -6.52
N SER A 16 4.28 70.89 -5.24
CA SER A 16 2.98 71.06 -4.57
C SER A 16 3.06 70.61 -3.11
N VAL A 17 3.73 71.41 -2.34
CA VAL A 17 3.49 71.50 -0.90
C VAL A 17 3.00 72.93 -0.66
N LEU A 18 1.92 73.03 0.09
CA LEU A 18 1.29 74.16 0.73
C LEU A 18 -0.12 74.49 0.21
N LEU A 19 -1.00 74.34 1.16
CA LEU A 19 -2.32 74.93 1.42
C LEU A 19 -3.34 73.79 1.64
N SER A 20 -4.00 73.54 2.76
CA SER A 20 -4.54 74.45 3.74
C SER A 20 -5.00 73.71 4.97
N ALA A 21 -4.93 74.32 6.09
CA ALA A 21 -5.56 73.95 7.34
C ALA A 21 -7.06 74.33 7.33
N CYS A 22 -7.79 73.69 8.25
CA CYS A 22 -9.12 73.97 8.81
C CYS A 22 -10.33 73.28 8.25
N GLY A 23 -10.91 72.42 9.10
CA GLY A 23 -12.30 72.00 9.02
C GLY A 23 -12.58 70.71 9.80
N SER A 24 -12.90 70.86 11.11
CA SER A 24 -13.37 69.78 11.97
C SER A 24 -14.70 69.22 11.48
N ALA A 25 -14.74 67.90 11.23
CA ALA A 25 -15.93 67.11 11.40
C ALA A 25 -15.48 65.63 11.60
N SER A 26 -15.66 65.15 12.81
CA SER A 26 -15.49 63.76 13.20
C SER A 26 -16.55 62.88 12.48
N THR A 27 -16.12 62.11 11.54
CA THR A 27 -16.82 60.88 11.14
C THR A 27 -15.86 59.75 11.41
N ASP A 28 -16.22 58.88 12.36
CA ASP A 28 -15.61 57.59 12.59
C ASP A 28 -15.72 56.79 11.29
N GLU A 29 -14.71 56.81 10.43
CA GLU A 29 -14.48 55.79 9.43
C GLU A 29 -13.92 54.58 10.18
N GLU A 30 -14.81 53.59 10.44
CA GLU A 30 -14.38 52.23 10.72
C GLU A 30 -13.43 51.82 9.58
N SER A 31 -12.15 51.76 9.88
CA SER A 31 -11.17 51.15 9.01
C SER A 31 -11.57 49.66 8.86
N VAL A 32 -12.19 49.33 7.75
CA VAL A 32 -12.32 47.96 7.32
C VAL A 32 -10.89 47.45 7.14
N GLN A 33 -10.40 46.76 8.17
CA GLN A 33 -9.15 46.03 8.10
C GLN A 33 -9.38 44.96 7.02
N GLU A 34 -8.73 45.10 5.88
CA GLU A 34 -8.62 43.98 4.93
C GLU A 34 -8.18 42.74 5.73
N PRO A 35 -8.86 41.62 5.56
CA PRO A 35 -8.43 40.40 6.22
C PRO A 35 -6.97 40.14 5.82
N ALA A 36 -6.11 39.98 6.83
CA ALA A 36 -4.71 39.63 6.60
C ALA A 36 -4.67 38.47 5.65
N THR A 37 -4.06 38.65 4.47
CA THR A 37 -3.85 37.55 3.52
C THR A 37 -3.04 36.50 4.24
N ALA A 38 -3.63 35.33 4.45
CA ALA A 38 -2.93 34.19 5.04
C ALA A 38 -1.65 33.94 4.22
N ASP A 39 -0.54 33.66 4.89
CA ASP A 39 0.73 33.36 4.24
C ASP A 39 0.56 32.24 3.22
N GLN A 40 1.17 32.40 2.04
CA GLN A 40 1.16 31.38 1.01
C GLN A 40 2.05 30.20 1.44
N VAL A 41 1.50 29.01 1.44
CA VAL A 41 2.17 27.77 1.84
C VAL A 41 2.23 26.81 0.64
N THR A 42 3.39 26.21 0.39
CA THR A 42 3.51 25.04 -0.48
C THR A 42 3.71 23.82 0.40
N LEU A 43 2.70 22.94 0.44
CA LEU A 43 2.73 21.67 1.17
C LEU A 43 3.31 20.59 0.29
N LYS A 44 4.46 20.03 0.68
CA LYS A 44 5.15 18.96 -0.04
C LYS A 44 4.64 17.60 0.44
N VAL A 45 4.00 16.87 -0.46
CA VAL A 45 3.37 15.55 -0.19
C VAL A 45 4.08 14.48 -0.99
N LEU A 46 4.50 13.40 -0.34
CA LEU A 46 5.08 12.22 -0.98
C LEU A 46 4.06 11.09 -1.00
N VAL A 47 3.80 10.54 -2.19
CA VAL A 47 2.83 9.47 -2.43
C VAL A 47 3.50 8.32 -3.16
N HIS A 48 3.17 7.08 -2.83
CA HIS A 48 3.66 5.95 -3.61
C HIS A 48 2.89 5.78 -4.92
N GLN A 49 3.55 5.16 -5.90
CA GLN A 49 2.99 4.90 -7.22
C GLN A 49 1.96 3.77 -7.15
N ASN A 50 0.68 4.16 -7.09
CA ASN A 50 -0.48 3.33 -7.32
C ASN A 50 -1.42 4.17 -8.20
N PRO A 51 -1.65 3.85 -9.48
CA PRO A 51 -2.34 4.73 -10.40
C PRO A 51 -3.71 5.22 -9.90
N PRO A 52 -4.63 4.37 -9.37
CA PRO A 52 -5.89 4.84 -8.81
C PRO A 52 -5.72 5.79 -7.61
N MET A 53 -4.73 5.54 -6.76
CA MET A 53 -4.43 6.42 -5.63
C MET A 53 -3.89 7.78 -6.12
N VAL A 54 -2.98 7.78 -7.09
CA VAL A 54 -2.41 9.02 -7.64
C VAL A 54 -3.52 9.87 -8.25
N GLU A 55 -4.39 9.28 -9.07
CA GLU A 55 -5.53 9.98 -9.69
C GLU A 55 -6.49 10.57 -8.64
N PHE A 56 -6.83 9.79 -7.61
CA PHE A 56 -7.65 10.29 -6.50
C PHE A 56 -6.96 11.46 -5.80
N MET A 57 -5.68 11.33 -5.46
CA MET A 57 -4.94 12.36 -4.73
C MET A 57 -4.77 13.65 -5.54
N GLU A 58 -4.60 13.56 -6.86
CA GLU A 58 -4.59 14.74 -7.75
C GLU A 58 -5.93 15.49 -7.69
N SER A 59 -7.05 14.76 -7.75
CA SER A 59 -8.38 15.35 -7.62
C SER A 59 -8.62 15.94 -6.23
N PHE A 60 -8.27 15.22 -5.17
CA PHE A 60 -8.37 15.69 -3.81
C PHE A 60 -7.54 16.96 -3.56
N ASN A 61 -6.30 17.00 -4.06
CA ASN A 61 -5.39 18.13 -3.93
C ASN A 61 -5.95 19.39 -4.61
N ASN A 62 -6.56 19.24 -5.79
CA ASN A 62 -7.22 20.35 -6.47
C ASN A 62 -8.38 20.91 -5.65
N ASN A 63 -9.28 20.04 -5.17
CA ASN A 63 -10.41 20.43 -4.33
C ASN A 63 -9.94 21.07 -3.01
N PHE A 64 -8.87 20.54 -2.41
CA PHE A 64 -8.27 21.10 -1.20
C PHE A 64 -7.73 22.52 -1.45
N SER A 65 -6.98 22.73 -2.54
CA SER A 65 -6.43 24.05 -2.87
C SER A 65 -7.51 25.07 -3.28
N GLU A 66 -8.63 24.62 -3.86
CA GLU A 66 -9.80 25.48 -4.09
C GLU A 66 -10.44 25.94 -2.78
N LYS A 67 -10.54 25.04 -1.79
CA LYS A 67 -11.08 25.33 -0.46
C LYS A 67 -10.13 26.21 0.39
N TYR A 68 -8.82 26.00 0.23
CA TYR A 68 -7.75 26.69 0.97
C TYR A 68 -6.77 27.35 -0.01
N PRO A 69 -7.14 28.49 -0.64
CA PRO A 69 -6.38 29.08 -1.76
C PRO A 69 -5.01 29.63 -1.38
N ASN A 70 -4.70 29.69 -0.08
CA ASN A 70 -3.37 30.02 0.43
C ASN A 70 -2.45 28.78 0.56
N ILE A 71 -2.95 27.56 0.27
CA ILE A 71 -2.15 26.32 0.35
C ILE A 71 -2.10 25.68 -1.04
N THR A 72 -0.90 25.55 -1.58
CA THR A 72 -0.63 24.82 -2.83
C THR A 72 -0.01 23.48 -2.48
N ILE A 73 -0.43 22.42 -3.16
CA ILE A 73 0.11 21.06 -2.94
C ILE A 73 1.16 20.76 -4.02
N ASP A 74 2.38 20.41 -3.57
CA ASP A 74 3.47 19.88 -4.38
C ASP A 74 3.58 18.37 -4.12
N MET A 75 2.88 17.57 -4.94
CA MET A 75 2.82 16.13 -4.80
C MET A 75 3.90 15.45 -5.63
N ALA A 76 4.75 14.66 -4.97
CA ALA A 76 5.73 13.80 -5.61
C ALA A 76 5.28 12.34 -5.53
N VAL A 77 5.44 11.59 -6.63
CA VAL A 77 5.09 10.17 -6.73
C VAL A 77 6.36 9.34 -6.83
N VAL A 78 6.45 8.24 -6.06
CA VAL A 78 7.61 7.36 -6.02
C VAL A 78 7.20 5.90 -6.12
N ASN A 79 8.01 5.07 -6.78
CA ASN A 79 7.76 3.63 -6.88
C ASN A 79 7.75 2.97 -5.48
N ALA A 80 6.87 1.99 -5.29
CA ALA A 80 6.72 1.28 -4.02
C ALA A 80 8.03 0.71 -3.46
N ASN A 81 8.90 0.17 -4.34
CA ASN A 81 10.19 -0.40 -3.93
C ASN A 81 11.18 0.67 -3.39
N ASP A 82 10.99 1.93 -3.78
CA ASP A 82 11.87 3.04 -3.39
C ASP A 82 11.27 3.89 -2.25
N LEU A 83 9.97 3.68 -1.92
CA LEU A 83 9.21 4.53 -0.99
C LEU A 83 9.94 4.74 0.34
N SER A 84 10.35 3.68 1.01
CA SER A 84 11.03 3.78 2.32
C SER A 84 12.33 4.57 2.26
N THR A 85 13.14 4.35 1.22
CA THR A 85 14.44 5.03 1.03
C THR A 85 14.25 6.52 0.72
N VAL A 86 13.31 6.84 -0.18
CA VAL A 86 13.00 8.22 -0.57
C VAL A 86 12.38 8.99 0.61
N THR A 87 11.43 8.36 1.34
CA THR A 87 10.82 8.93 2.55
C THR A 87 11.89 9.30 3.58
N GLN A 88 12.78 8.37 3.93
CA GLN A 88 13.87 8.63 4.87
C GLN A 88 14.78 9.76 4.38
N THR A 89 15.14 9.78 3.10
CA THR A 89 16.01 10.81 2.51
C THR A 89 15.37 12.19 2.60
N ARG A 90 14.09 12.32 2.21
CA ARG A 90 13.37 13.61 2.22
C ARG A 90 13.10 14.11 3.63
N LEU A 91 12.72 13.23 4.57
CA LEU A 91 12.57 13.59 5.99
C LEU A 91 13.90 14.06 6.59
N THR A 92 15.01 13.40 6.30
CA THR A 92 16.34 13.80 6.78
C THR A 92 16.77 15.17 6.21
N ALA A 93 16.43 15.44 4.95
CA ALA A 93 16.71 16.71 4.29
C ALA A 93 15.74 17.83 4.68
N ASN A 94 14.70 17.57 5.46
CA ASN A 94 13.55 18.46 5.73
C ASN A 94 12.91 18.99 4.43
N ASP A 95 12.77 18.12 3.44
CA ASP A 95 12.23 18.43 2.10
C ASP A 95 10.88 17.75 1.83
N VAL A 96 10.10 17.50 2.86
CA VAL A 96 8.74 16.97 2.78
C VAL A 96 7.96 17.35 4.03
N ASP A 97 6.66 17.54 3.90
CA ASP A 97 5.76 17.90 4.99
C ASP A 97 4.86 16.73 5.39
N LEU A 98 4.37 15.98 4.41
CA LEU A 98 3.48 14.83 4.58
C LEU A 98 3.98 13.66 3.75
N VAL A 99 4.03 12.48 4.33
CA VAL A 99 4.51 11.26 3.67
C VAL A 99 3.49 10.14 3.77
N ASP A 100 3.31 9.46 2.65
CA ASP A 100 2.77 8.12 2.61
C ASP A 100 3.86 7.15 3.05
N ILE A 101 3.57 6.34 4.05
CA ILE A 101 4.47 5.31 4.56
C ILE A 101 3.75 3.96 4.60
N PHE A 102 4.49 2.87 4.44
CA PHE A 102 3.90 1.56 4.70
C PHE A 102 3.46 1.43 6.16
N GLY A 103 2.37 0.70 6.38
CA GLY A 103 1.79 0.48 7.69
C GLY A 103 2.80 -0.06 8.72
N PHE A 104 2.48 0.07 10.00
CA PHE A 104 3.36 -0.32 11.10
C PHE A 104 3.41 -1.85 11.26
N ALA A 105 4.08 -2.49 10.30
CA ALA A 105 4.33 -3.92 10.28
C ALA A 105 5.68 -4.29 10.90
N ASN A 106 5.89 -5.57 11.14
CA ASN A 106 7.19 -6.15 11.50
C ASN A 106 7.77 -5.62 12.83
N ALA A 107 6.91 -5.24 13.76
CA ALA A 107 7.35 -4.89 15.10
C ALA A 107 8.03 -6.09 15.77
N ALA A 108 9.18 -5.85 16.41
CA ALA A 108 9.90 -6.90 17.11
C ALA A 108 9.05 -7.52 18.23
N GLN A 109 8.94 -8.85 18.24
CA GLN A 109 8.26 -9.62 19.27
C GLN A 109 9.23 -10.06 20.36
N PRO A 110 8.75 -10.39 21.59
CA PRO A 110 9.63 -10.76 22.71
C PRO A 110 10.56 -11.95 22.45
N TYR A 111 10.18 -12.85 21.54
CA TYR A 111 10.99 -14.00 21.14
C TYR A 111 12.03 -13.66 20.05
N MET A 112 11.92 -12.51 19.41
CA MET A 112 12.84 -12.07 18.36
C MET A 112 14.05 -11.37 18.99
N LYS A 113 15.24 -11.97 18.84
CA LYS A 113 16.48 -11.39 19.37
C LYS A 113 17.25 -10.66 18.28
N ASN A 114 17.83 -9.52 18.63
CA ASN A 114 18.74 -8.75 17.77
C ASN A 114 18.17 -8.43 16.37
N VAL A 115 16.86 -8.20 16.28
CA VAL A 115 16.25 -7.72 15.04
C VAL A 115 16.52 -6.22 14.88
N ASP A 116 16.74 -5.79 13.66
CA ASP A 116 16.78 -4.37 13.36
C ASP A 116 15.33 -3.83 13.41
N PRO A 117 15.09 -2.65 14.00
CA PRO A 117 13.77 -2.06 14.04
C PRO A 117 13.27 -1.79 12.62
N PRO A 118 11.96 -1.91 12.35
CA PRO A 118 11.40 -1.55 11.05
C PRO A 118 11.60 -0.06 10.75
N ASN A 119 11.54 0.29 9.48
CA ASN A 119 11.82 1.67 9.03
C ASN A 119 10.94 2.71 9.76
N TRP A 120 9.63 2.47 9.89
CA TRP A 120 8.72 3.36 10.59
C TRP A 120 9.14 3.62 12.05
N GLN A 121 9.61 2.59 12.77
CA GLN A 121 10.09 2.73 14.14
C GLN A 121 11.36 3.58 14.18
N THR A 122 12.30 3.31 13.27
CA THR A 122 13.53 4.11 13.14
C THR A 122 13.23 5.59 12.88
N LEU A 123 12.24 5.89 12.03
CA LEU A 123 11.82 7.27 11.74
C LEU A 123 11.23 7.95 12.98
N ILE A 124 10.42 7.24 13.77
CA ILE A 124 9.83 7.77 15.02
C ILE A 124 10.93 8.01 16.06
N GLU A 125 11.80 7.03 16.31
CA GLU A 125 12.87 7.13 17.31
C GLU A 125 13.90 8.21 16.96
N ALA A 126 14.11 8.48 15.69
CA ALA A 126 14.94 9.57 15.20
C ALA A 126 14.23 10.96 15.25
N GLY A 127 12.97 11.03 15.66
CA GLY A 127 12.21 12.28 15.76
C GLY A 127 11.87 12.90 14.41
N TYR A 128 11.61 12.07 13.39
CA TYR A 128 11.21 12.55 12.08
C TYR A 128 9.69 12.64 11.90
N LEU A 129 8.91 11.85 12.66
CA LEU A 129 7.44 11.83 12.56
C LEU A 129 6.81 12.58 13.73
N LEU A 130 5.80 13.38 13.43
CA LEU A 130 5.05 14.18 14.40
C LEU A 130 4.11 13.27 15.20
N ASP A 131 4.08 13.45 16.53
CA ASP A 131 3.05 12.91 17.41
C ASP A 131 1.72 13.62 17.11
N ILE A 132 0.74 12.87 16.60
CA ILE A 132 -0.58 13.36 16.22
C ILE A 132 -1.69 12.90 17.18
N SER A 133 -1.33 12.36 18.36
CA SER A 133 -2.27 11.76 19.33
C SER A 133 -3.43 12.68 19.72
N ASP A 134 -3.19 13.99 19.76
CA ASP A 134 -4.18 14.99 20.17
C ASP A 134 -5.09 15.46 19.01
N GLN A 135 -4.92 14.91 17.81
CA GLN A 135 -5.68 15.35 16.65
C GLN A 135 -7.09 14.77 16.63
N PRO A 136 -8.15 15.58 16.50
CA PRO A 136 -9.53 15.10 16.56
C PRO A 136 -9.90 14.09 15.47
N PHE A 137 -9.28 14.16 14.28
CA PHE A 137 -9.57 13.27 13.16
C PHE A 137 -9.20 11.81 13.43
N ILE A 138 -8.34 11.52 14.43
CA ILE A 138 -8.01 10.14 14.85
C ILE A 138 -9.27 9.38 15.27
N ASN A 139 -10.23 10.07 15.89
CA ASN A 139 -11.49 9.47 16.34
C ASN A 139 -12.40 8.97 15.20
N ASN A 140 -12.08 9.29 13.96
CA ASN A 140 -12.80 8.79 12.79
C ASN A 140 -12.41 7.34 12.44
N TYR A 141 -11.26 6.86 12.95
CA TYR A 141 -10.73 5.51 12.68
C TYR A 141 -11.04 4.55 13.83
N ASP A 142 -11.11 3.25 13.53
CA ASP A 142 -11.30 2.25 14.57
C ASP A 142 -10.05 2.16 15.48
N GLU A 143 -10.29 1.92 16.78
CA GLU A 143 -9.24 1.91 17.80
C GLU A 143 -8.19 0.84 17.53
N ALA A 144 -8.59 -0.34 17.05
CA ALA A 144 -7.65 -1.43 16.76
C ALA A 144 -6.69 -1.02 15.63
N THR A 145 -7.21 -0.41 14.57
CA THR A 145 -6.35 0.11 13.48
C THR A 145 -5.35 1.16 13.97
N ILE A 146 -5.80 2.11 14.81
CA ILE A 146 -4.90 3.13 15.38
C ILE A 146 -3.82 2.47 16.22
N GLN A 147 -4.16 1.45 17.03
CA GLN A 147 -3.17 0.76 17.86
C GLN A 147 -2.20 -0.08 17.02
N ASP A 148 -2.71 -0.85 16.05
CA ASP A 148 -1.91 -1.85 15.33
C ASP A 148 -1.13 -1.26 14.14
N ALA A 149 -1.60 -0.15 13.58
CA ALA A 149 -1.06 0.39 12.32
C ALA A 149 -0.63 1.87 12.37
N GLY A 150 -0.76 2.54 13.50
CA GLY A 150 -0.43 3.97 13.61
C GLY A 150 0.25 4.36 14.92
N SER A 151 0.29 3.47 15.94
CA SER A 151 0.78 3.80 17.28
C SER A 151 2.14 3.18 17.60
N TYR A 152 2.91 3.90 18.38
CA TYR A 152 4.16 3.43 18.96
C TYR A 152 4.37 4.04 20.35
N ASN A 153 4.67 3.21 21.35
CA ASN A 153 4.88 3.63 22.75
C ASN A 153 3.74 4.53 23.30
N GLY A 154 2.49 4.19 22.96
CA GLY A 154 1.30 4.88 23.45
C GLY A 154 1.02 6.24 22.78
N LYS A 155 1.67 6.54 21.65
CA LYS A 155 1.49 7.74 20.85
C LYS A 155 1.14 7.37 19.42
N VAL A 156 0.35 8.22 18.75
CA VAL A 156 -0.07 8.03 17.37
C VAL A 156 0.82 8.85 16.44
N TYR A 157 1.36 8.23 15.41
CA TYR A 157 2.25 8.87 14.43
C TYR A 157 1.75 8.76 12.99
N SER A 158 0.75 7.91 12.75
CA SER A 158 0.18 7.71 11.43
C SER A 158 -1.30 7.40 11.50
N ILE A 159 -2.08 7.81 10.49
CA ILE A 159 -3.42 7.31 10.22
C ILE A 159 -3.34 6.31 9.08
N ASN A 160 -3.91 5.13 9.29
CA ASN A 160 -3.90 4.08 8.27
C ASN A 160 -4.92 4.37 7.17
N LEU A 161 -4.53 4.20 5.91
CA LEU A 161 -5.35 4.49 4.73
C LEU A 161 -6.38 3.39 4.44
N GLY A 162 -6.12 2.17 4.91
CA GLY A 162 -7.02 1.04 4.73
C GLY A 162 -6.28 -0.28 4.84
N ARG A 163 -7.07 -1.35 4.93
CA ARG A 163 -6.56 -2.72 4.85
C ARG A 163 -6.63 -3.19 3.40
N VAL A 164 -5.70 -4.05 3.03
CA VAL A 164 -5.74 -4.75 1.75
C VAL A 164 -5.70 -6.24 1.97
N SER A 165 -6.47 -7.00 1.20
CA SER A 165 -6.19 -8.43 1.05
C SER A 165 -5.18 -8.61 -0.08
N TYR A 166 -4.18 -9.43 0.13
CA TYR A 166 -3.21 -9.81 -0.89
C TYR A 166 -3.32 -11.28 -1.31
N SER A 167 -4.17 -12.07 -0.64
CA SER A 167 -4.25 -13.53 -0.81
C SER A 167 -5.51 -13.97 -1.56
N GLY A 168 -5.86 -13.28 -2.64
CA GLY A 168 -7.02 -13.66 -3.43
C GLY A 168 -6.72 -13.84 -4.91
N ILE A 169 -7.73 -14.31 -5.63
CA ILE A 169 -7.69 -14.57 -7.08
C ILE A 169 -8.87 -13.89 -7.74
N TYR A 170 -8.60 -12.98 -8.69
CA TYR A 170 -9.60 -12.54 -9.66
C TYR A 170 -9.83 -13.63 -10.69
N TYR A 171 -11.08 -13.88 -11.08
CA TYR A 171 -11.41 -14.88 -12.09
C TYR A 171 -12.45 -14.35 -13.10
N ASN A 172 -12.36 -14.81 -14.33
CA ASN A 172 -13.27 -14.48 -15.41
C ASN A 172 -14.49 -15.41 -15.38
N LYS A 173 -15.65 -14.90 -14.89
CA LYS A 173 -16.90 -15.70 -14.74
C LYS A 173 -17.39 -16.30 -16.05
N ASP A 174 -17.22 -15.56 -17.16
CA ASP A 174 -17.66 -16.01 -18.48
C ASP A 174 -16.80 -17.17 -19.00
N MET A 175 -15.48 -17.13 -18.81
CA MET A 175 -14.58 -18.23 -19.15
C MET A 175 -14.88 -19.49 -18.33
N PHE A 176 -15.14 -19.33 -17.02
CA PHE A 176 -15.52 -20.42 -16.15
C PHE A 176 -16.80 -21.08 -16.65
N THR A 177 -17.84 -20.29 -16.95
CA THR A 177 -19.10 -20.77 -17.48
C THR A 177 -18.93 -21.47 -18.84
N ALA A 178 -18.21 -20.84 -19.77
CA ALA A 178 -18.01 -21.37 -21.14
C ALA A 178 -17.25 -22.70 -21.16
N ASN A 179 -16.37 -22.95 -20.17
CA ASN A 179 -15.59 -24.19 -20.07
C ASN A 179 -16.16 -25.18 -19.04
N ASN A 180 -17.33 -24.93 -18.45
CA ASN A 180 -17.96 -25.74 -17.40
C ASN A 180 -17.06 -25.95 -16.18
N VAL A 181 -16.26 -24.92 -15.82
CA VAL A 181 -15.40 -24.94 -14.64
C VAL A 181 -16.17 -24.34 -13.47
N THR A 182 -16.21 -25.06 -12.35
CA THR A 182 -16.74 -24.55 -11.08
C THR A 182 -15.69 -23.68 -10.40
N VAL A 183 -16.11 -22.62 -9.69
CA VAL A 183 -15.21 -21.79 -8.89
C VAL A 183 -14.54 -22.66 -7.82
N PRO A 184 -13.19 -22.76 -7.80
CA PRO A 184 -12.49 -23.69 -6.93
C PRO A 184 -12.57 -23.23 -5.47
N THR A 185 -12.79 -24.18 -4.58
CA THR A 185 -12.82 -24.02 -3.13
C THR A 185 -11.69 -24.79 -2.44
N THR A 186 -10.99 -25.66 -3.17
CA THR A 186 -9.84 -26.44 -2.72
C THR A 186 -8.67 -26.33 -3.68
N TRP A 187 -7.48 -26.71 -3.23
CA TRP A 187 -6.28 -26.74 -4.06
C TRP A 187 -6.43 -27.68 -5.26
N ASP A 188 -6.92 -28.89 -5.04
CA ASP A 188 -7.13 -29.87 -6.12
C ASP A 188 -8.12 -29.34 -7.16
N GLU A 189 -9.19 -28.66 -6.74
CA GLU A 189 -10.13 -28.02 -7.67
C GLU A 189 -9.47 -26.87 -8.46
N LEU A 190 -8.56 -26.10 -7.84
CA LEU A 190 -7.79 -25.04 -8.53
C LEU A 190 -6.86 -25.63 -9.59
N VAL A 191 -6.14 -26.71 -9.27
CA VAL A 191 -5.30 -27.45 -10.22
C VAL A 191 -6.15 -27.97 -11.40
N ALA A 192 -7.28 -28.64 -11.12
CA ALA A 192 -8.17 -29.18 -12.15
C ALA A 192 -8.77 -28.07 -13.05
N ALA A 193 -9.08 -26.90 -12.48
CA ALA A 193 -9.51 -25.75 -13.25
C ALA A 193 -8.42 -25.29 -14.24
N CYS A 194 -7.17 -25.17 -13.77
CA CYS A 194 -6.04 -24.79 -14.62
C CYS A 194 -5.77 -25.84 -15.72
N GLU A 195 -5.86 -27.13 -15.43
CA GLU A 195 -5.74 -28.20 -16.42
C GLU A 195 -6.84 -28.07 -17.48
N THR A 196 -8.08 -27.79 -17.08
CA THR A 196 -9.21 -27.60 -18.01
C THR A 196 -8.98 -26.42 -18.93
N PHE A 197 -8.56 -25.26 -18.41
CA PHE A 197 -8.23 -24.08 -19.23
C PHE A 197 -7.06 -24.35 -20.17
N SER A 198 -6.00 -24.99 -19.68
CA SER A 198 -4.84 -25.36 -20.49
C SER A 198 -5.22 -26.29 -21.66
N ALA A 199 -6.08 -27.28 -21.40
CA ALA A 199 -6.60 -28.19 -22.45
C ALA A 199 -7.45 -27.42 -23.49
N ALA A 200 -8.12 -26.36 -23.12
CA ALA A 200 -8.84 -25.44 -24.01
C ALA A 200 -7.94 -24.40 -24.72
N GLY A 201 -6.63 -24.42 -24.46
CA GLY A 201 -5.67 -23.43 -24.99
C GLY A 201 -5.75 -22.05 -24.34
N ILE A 202 -6.34 -21.97 -23.16
CA ILE A 202 -6.50 -20.74 -22.38
C ILE A 202 -5.43 -20.75 -21.26
N PRO A 203 -4.56 -19.73 -21.17
CA PRO A 203 -3.64 -19.60 -20.04
C PRO A 203 -4.42 -19.48 -18.73
N CYS A 204 -4.00 -20.25 -17.71
CA CYS A 204 -4.75 -20.29 -16.45
C CYS A 204 -4.58 -18.99 -15.67
N MET A 205 -3.35 -18.58 -15.38
CA MET A 205 -3.05 -17.42 -14.57
C MET A 205 -2.00 -16.52 -15.20
N THR A 206 -2.00 -15.25 -14.80
CA THR A 206 -0.91 -14.29 -15.02
C THR A 206 -0.41 -13.68 -13.72
N ALA A 207 0.80 -13.15 -13.73
CA ALA A 207 1.34 -12.35 -12.63
C ALA A 207 2.36 -11.33 -13.14
N GLY A 208 2.58 -10.26 -12.38
CA GLY A 208 3.61 -9.25 -12.66
C GLY A 208 5.00 -9.70 -12.20
N GLY A 209 5.51 -10.81 -12.76
CA GLY A 209 6.74 -11.48 -12.28
C GLY A 209 8.01 -10.69 -12.42
N LYS A 210 8.06 -9.67 -13.32
CA LYS A 210 9.22 -8.79 -13.51
C LYS A 210 9.61 -8.04 -12.23
N ASP A 211 8.64 -7.63 -11.43
CA ASP A 211 8.87 -6.84 -10.22
C ASP A 211 9.14 -7.72 -8.99
N GLY A 212 9.06 -9.05 -9.13
CA GLY A 212 9.37 -10.03 -8.11
C GLY A 212 8.26 -10.20 -7.06
N TRP A 213 7.76 -9.12 -6.48
CA TRP A 213 6.75 -9.20 -5.42
C TRP A 213 5.37 -9.73 -5.87
N PRO A 214 4.83 -9.45 -7.09
CA PRO A 214 3.47 -9.87 -7.40
C PRO A 214 3.27 -11.38 -7.43
N ILE A 215 4.32 -12.17 -7.72
CA ILE A 215 4.21 -13.62 -7.78
C ILE A 215 3.99 -14.25 -6.38
N PHE A 216 4.48 -13.63 -5.32
CA PHE A 216 4.31 -14.18 -3.97
C PHE A 216 2.94 -13.88 -3.35
N VAL A 217 2.06 -13.13 -4.01
CA VAL A 217 0.66 -12.97 -3.59
C VAL A 217 -0.02 -14.34 -3.41
N GLY A 218 0.14 -15.25 -4.41
CA GLY A 218 -0.29 -16.62 -4.28
C GLY A 218 0.44 -17.40 -3.17
N ALA A 219 1.74 -17.14 -2.99
CA ALA A 219 2.50 -17.74 -1.90
C ALA A 219 1.91 -17.41 -0.52
N TYR A 220 1.51 -16.18 -0.28
CA TYR A 220 0.85 -15.81 0.97
C TYR A 220 -0.51 -16.50 1.13
N GLY A 221 -1.26 -16.72 0.06
CA GLY A 221 -2.48 -17.52 0.08
C GLY A 221 -2.21 -18.97 0.47
N LEU A 222 -1.16 -19.60 -0.06
CA LEU A 222 -0.71 -20.95 0.33
C LEU A 222 -0.25 -21.01 1.79
N ILE A 223 0.56 -20.04 2.23
CA ILE A 223 0.99 -19.95 3.62
C ILE A 223 -0.24 -19.83 4.53
N GLY A 224 -1.16 -18.93 4.20
CA GLY A 224 -2.36 -18.69 4.99
C GLY A 224 -3.29 -19.91 5.11
N ALA A 225 -3.49 -20.63 4.02
CA ALA A 225 -4.32 -21.83 4.03
C ALA A 225 -3.70 -22.97 4.84
N LEU A 226 -2.38 -23.15 4.78
CA LEU A 226 -1.68 -24.20 5.51
C LEU A 226 -1.35 -23.81 6.97
N TYR A 227 -1.15 -22.52 7.22
CA TYR A 227 -0.83 -21.96 8.54
C TYR A 227 -1.77 -20.79 8.84
N PRO A 228 -3.04 -21.04 9.21
CA PRO A 228 -4.03 -19.99 9.41
C PRO A 228 -3.71 -19.04 10.58
N ASP A 229 -2.95 -19.49 11.57
CA ASP A 229 -2.47 -18.68 12.69
C ASP A 229 -1.05 -18.19 12.39
N GLN A 230 -0.97 -17.00 11.80
CA GLN A 230 0.27 -16.47 11.23
C GLN A 230 1.30 -16.02 12.27
N ASP A 231 0.85 -15.55 13.43
CA ASP A 231 1.68 -15.25 14.60
C ASP A 231 2.32 -16.51 15.18
N VAL A 232 1.56 -17.61 15.29
CA VAL A 232 2.07 -18.93 15.72
C VAL A 232 3.11 -19.46 14.72
N LEU A 233 2.87 -19.28 13.42
CA LEU A 233 3.86 -19.64 12.39
C LEU A 233 5.17 -18.87 12.61
N VAL A 234 5.10 -17.56 12.77
CA VAL A 234 6.28 -16.70 12.92
C VAL A 234 7.03 -17.04 14.22
N GLU A 235 6.32 -17.21 15.35
CA GLU A 235 6.93 -17.64 16.60
C GLU A 235 7.58 -19.01 16.45
N GLY A 236 6.90 -19.94 15.80
CA GLY A 236 7.41 -21.30 15.56
C GLY A 236 8.70 -21.32 14.73
N LEU A 237 8.81 -20.48 13.72
CA LEU A 237 10.03 -20.32 12.91
C LEU A 237 11.19 -19.75 13.72
N TRP A 238 10.92 -18.75 14.57
CA TRP A 238 11.92 -18.13 15.41
C TRP A 238 12.41 -19.03 16.56
N THR A 239 11.52 -19.85 17.10
CA THR A 239 11.84 -20.78 18.21
C THR A 239 12.33 -22.13 17.71
N GLY A 240 12.22 -22.40 16.39
CA GLY A 240 12.60 -23.68 15.78
C GLY A 240 11.59 -24.80 15.99
N THR A 241 10.38 -24.51 16.49
CA THR A 241 9.29 -25.50 16.62
C THR A 241 8.58 -25.76 15.30
N ILE A 242 8.66 -24.83 14.35
CA ILE A 242 8.27 -24.98 12.96
C ILE A 242 9.54 -24.74 12.10
N LYS A 243 9.69 -25.52 11.05
CA LYS A 243 10.83 -25.40 10.13
C LYS A 243 10.33 -25.34 8.70
N TRP A 244 11.01 -24.56 7.86
CA TRP A 244 10.68 -24.46 6.44
C TRP A 244 10.90 -25.77 5.65
N ASN A 245 11.60 -26.74 6.21
CA ASN A 245 11.83 -28.05 5.61
C ASN A 245 11.18 -29.21 6.37
N ASP A 246 10.22 -28.95 7.25
CA ASP A 246 9.37 -30.01 7.79
C ASP A 246 8.33 -30.48 6.75
N ALA A 247 7.65 -31.60 7.03
CA ALA A 247 6.74 -32.21 6.05
C ALA A 247 5.59 -31.29 5.62
N LYS A 248 5.05 -30.45 6.54
CA LYS A 248 3.98 -29.50 6.23
C LYS A 248 4.48 -28.34 5.37
N SER A 249 5.63 -27.81 5.69
CA SER A 249 6.26 -26.75 4.89
C SER A 249 6.71 -27.28 3.52
N LEU A 250 7.14 -28.55 3.43
CA LEU A 250 7.47 -29.15 2.14
C LEU A 250 6.25 -29.24 1.23
N GLU A 251 5.07 -29.61 1.75
CA GLU A 251 3.81 -29.54 0.99
C GLU A 251 3.55 -28.14 0.44
N MET A 252 3.80 -27.10 1.23
CA MET A 252 3.69 -25.71 0.78
C MET A 252 4.64 -25.41 -0.40
N TRP A 253 5.90 -25.86 -0.32
CA TRP A 253 6.87 -25.65 -1.40
C TRP A 253 6.50 -26.42 -2.68
N GLU A 254 5.96 -27.63 -2.57
CA GLU A 254 5.44 -28.41 -3.70
C GLU A 254 4.30 -27.66 -4.39
N LYS A 255 3.35 -27.14 -3.63
CA LYS A 255 2.24 -26.32 -4.15
C LYS A 255 2.74 -25.01 -4.76
N MET A 256 3.71 -24.32 -4.14
CA MET A 256 4.33 -23.11 -4.71
C MET A 256 5.02 -23.38 -6.05
N LYS A 257 5.66 -24.55 -6.21
CA LYS A 257 6.24 -24.95 -7.49
C LYS A 257 5.17 -25.09 -8.56
N VAL A 258 4.08 -25.83 -8.29
CA VAL A 258 2.96 -26.00 -9.22
C VAL A 258 2.37 -24.64 -9.59
N TYR A 259 2.14 -23.77 -8.60
CA TYR A 259 1.66 -22.40 -8.82
C TYR A 259 2.57 -21.62 -9.77
N ALA A 260 3.89 -21.63 -9.55
CA ALA A 260 4.84 -20.85 -10.33
C ALA A 260 5.11 -21.43 -11.73
N GLN A 261 5.14 -22.77 -11.88
CA GLN A 261 5.56 -23.42 -13.11
C GLN A 261 4.42 -23.87 -14.00
N ASP A 262 3.31 -24.37 -13.40
CA ASP A 262 2.26 -25.04 -14.14
C ASP A 262 0.99 -24.18 -14.32
N MET A 263 0.74 -23.22 -13.41
CA MET A 263 -0.45 -22.36 -13.47
C MET A 263 -0.20 -21.03 -14.18
N MET A 264 1.04 -20.52 -14.18
CA MET A 264 1.36 -19.23 -14.78
C MET A 264 1.53 -19.31 -16.29
N GLU A 265 1.06 -18.29 -17.01
CA GLU A 265 1.26 -18.20 -18.46
C GLU A 265 2.73 -18.07 -18.83
N ALA A 266 3.08 -18.53 -20.01
CA ALA A 266 4.41 -18.36 -20.57
C ALA A 266 4.75 -16.86 -20.68
N GLY A 267 5.90 -16.46 -20.12
CA GLY A 267 6.36 -15.07 -20.14
C GLY A 267 5.88 -14.20 -18.97
N ALA A 268 5.10 -14.73 -18.03
CA ALA A 268 4.66 -13.97 -16.84
C ALA A 268 5.83 -13.35 -16.06
N SER A 269 7.02 -13.99 -16.06
CA SER A 269 8.23 -13.44 -15.44
C SER A 269 8.74 -12.13 -16.06
N GLY A 270 8.28 -11.78 -17.26
CA GLY A 270 8.60 -10.53 -17.96
C GLY A 270 7.53 -9.45 -17.86
N ILE A 271 6.37 -9.74 -17.29
CA ILE A 271 5.25 -8.81 -17.14
C ILE A 271 5.51 -7.91 -15.92
N ALA A 272 5.38 -6.58 -16.07
CA ALA A 272 5.44 -5.65 -14.96
C ALA A 272 4.18 -5.76 -14.08
N GLY A 273 4.30 -5.48 -12.78
CA GLY A 273 3.20 -5.55 -11.83
C GLY A 273 1.99 -4.72 -12.25
N ASP A 274 2.24 -3.51 -12.71
CA ASP A 274 1.19 -2.57 -13.17
C ASP A 274 0.50 -3.01 -14.49
N ALA A 275 1.12 -3.89 -15.26
CA ALA A 275 0.56 -4.40 -16.51
C ALA A 275 -0.31 -5.66 -16.34
N ALA A 276 -0.12 -6.39 -15.24
CA ALA A 276 -0.82 -7.66 -15.00
C ALA A 276 -2.35 -7.52 -14.89
N PRO A 277 -2.93 -6.48 -14.22
CA PRO A 277 -4.38 -6.26 -14.20
C PRO A 277 -4.97 -6.08 -15.60
N GLY A 278 -4.32 -5.30 -16.45
CA GLY A 278 -4.75 -5.10 -17.85
C GLY A 278 -4.67 -6.38 -18.69
N ARG A 279 -3.68 -7.25 -18.41
CA ARG A 279 -3.58 -8.56 -19.03
C ARG A 279 -4.78 -9.44 -18.69
N PHE A 280 -5.21 -9.48 -17.43
CA PHE A 280 -6.44 -10.16 -17.02
C PHE A 280 -7.68 -9.50 -17.63
N ALA A 281 -7.83 -8.18 -17.53
CA ALA A 281 -8.98 -7.44 -18.04
C ALA A 281 -9.17 -7.58 -19.56
N SER A 282 -8.11 -7.84 -20.31
CA SER A 282 -8.22 -8.12 -21.76
C SER A 282 -8.84 -9.50 -22.06
N GLY A 283 -9.14 -10.33 -21.06
CA GLY A 283 -9.64 -11.68 -21.25
C GLY A 283 -8.61 -12.67 -21.78
N ALA A 284 -7.33 -12.39 -21.63
CA ALA A 284 -6.25 -13.22 -22.14
C ALA A 284 -5.91 -14.42 -21.26
N VAL A 285 -6.34 -14.40 -20.00
CA VAL A 285 -6.13 -15.44 -19.00
C VAL A 285 -7.41 -15.66 -18.19
N ALA A 286 -7.57 -16.85 -17.62
CA ALA A 286 -8.76 -17.20 -16.85
C ALA A 286 -8.77 -16.57 -15.43
N MET A 287 -7.62 -16.48 -14.81
CA MET A 287 -7.45 -16.01 -13.43
C MET A 287 -6.24 -15.08 -13.27
N PHE A 288 -6.29 -14.27 -12.18
CA PHE A 288 -5.21 -13.38 -11.80
C PHE A 288 -5.10 -13.34 -10.27
N PRO A 289 -4.08 -13.99 -9.67
CA PRO A 289 -3.77 -13.83 -8.27
C PRO A 289 -3.31 -12.40 -8.00
N GLY A 290 -4.02 -11.71 -7.12
CA GLY A 290 -3.74 -10.30 -6.88
C GLY A 290 -4.48 -9.77 -5.66
N GLY A 291 -3.97 -8.69 -5.10
CA GLY A 291 -4.61 -8.02 -3.97
C GLY A 291 -5.77 -7.13 -4.40
N THR A 292 -6.59 -6.73 -3.42
CA THR A 292 -7.78 -5.89 -3.66
C THR A 292 -7.47 -4.56 -4.36
N TRP A 293 -6.27 -4.03 -4.22
CA TRP A 293 -5.82 -2.80 -4.89
C TRP A 293 -5.78 -2.86 -6.42
N TYR A 294 -5.86 -4.05 -7.02
CA TYR A 294 -5.88 -4.18 -8.48
C TYR A 294 -7.28 -4.01 -9.08
N ALA A 295 -8.34 -4.03 -8.26
CA ALA A 295 -9.72 -3.97 -8.74
C ALA A 295 -9.98 -2.73 -9.58
N SER A 296 -9.58 -1.55 -9.12
CA SER A 296 -9.78 -0.29 -9.85
C SER A 296 -9.03 -0.27 -11.20
N ALA A 297 -7.84 -0.86 -11.27
CA ALA A 297 -7.10 -0.98 -12.54
C ALA A 297 -7.76 -1.98 -13.50
N ILE A 298 -8.37 -3.05 -12.99
CA ILE A 298 -9.17 -3.99 -13.79
C ILE A 298 -10.41 -3.27 -14.33
N GLU A 299 -11.15 -2.57 -13.48
CA GLU A 299 -12.36 -1.82 -13.85
C GLU A 299 -12.06 -0.70 -14.87
N ALA A 300 -10.98 0.06 -14.66
CA ALA A 300 -10.53 1.10 -15.60
C ALA A 300 -10.12 0.55 -16.97
N SER A 301 -9.80 -0.73 -17.06
CA SER A 301 -9.51 -1.42 -18.33
C SER A 301 -10.78 -1.89 -19.07
N GLU A 302 -11.97 -1.63 -18.53
CA GLU A 302 -13.28 -1.94 -19.12
C GLU A 302 -13.39 -3.39 -19.64
N PRO A 303 -13.21 -4.43 -18.78
CA PRO A 303 -13.29 -5.82 -19.22
C PRO A 303 -14.66 -6.11 -19.85
N SER A 304 -14.67 -6.83 -20.99
CA SER A 304 -15.90 -7.22 -21.69
C SER A 304 -16.60 -8.44 -21.08
N PHE A 305 -16.22 -8.85 -19.87
CA PHE A 305 -16.72 -10.01 -19.15
C PHE A 305 -16.98 -9.67 -17.68
N GLU A 306 -17.79 -10.48 -17.02
CA GLU A 306 -17.96 -10.38 -15.57
C GLU A 306 -16.79 -11.06 -14.85
N TRP A 307 -16.27 -10.42 -13.80
CA TRP A 307 -15.23 -11.00 -12.96
C TRP A 307 -15.70 -11.18 -11.51
N GLY A 308 -15.01 -12.07 -10.80
CA GLY A 308 -15.21 -12.29 -9.37
C GLY A 308 -13.86 -12.33 -8.66
N TYR A 309 -13.93 -12.39 -7.32
CA TYR A 309 -12.76 -12.48 -6.46
C TYR A 309 -12.99 -13.49 -5.34
N ILE A 310 -12.05 -14.40 -5.15
CA ILE A 310 -12.12 -15.45 -4.13
C ILE A 310 -10.84 -15.50 -3.30
N PRO A 311 -10.88 -15.96 -2.03
CA PRO A 311 -9.68 -16.33 -1.31
C PRO A 311 -8.88 -17.39 -2.08
N PHE A 312 -7.57 -17.36 -1.96
CA PHE A 312 -6.68 -18.33 -2.60
C PHE A 312 -6.90 -19.75 -1.99
N PRO A 313 -7.34 -20.76 -2.74
CA PRO A 313 -7.62 -22.10 -2.22
C PRO A 313 -6.34 -22.94 -2.12
N GLY A 314 -5.55 -22.74 -1.07
CA GLY A 314 -4.25 -23.38 -0.88
C GLY A 314 -4.28 -24.74 -0.18
N SER A 315 -5.41 -25.13 0.43
CA SER A 315 -5.62 -26.43 1.11
C SER A 315 -6.67 -27.26 0.41
N ASP A 316 -6.62 -28.59 0.60
CA ASP A 316 -7.66 -29.51 0.14
C ASP A 316 -8.85 -29.62 1.11
N ASN A 317 -8.75 -28.93 2.23
CA ASN A 317 -9.89 -28.72 3.12
C ASN A 317 -10.47 -27.31 2.85
N PRO A 318 -11.71 -27.19 2.36
CA PRO A 318 -12.32 -25.90 2.01
C PRO A 318 -12.48 -24.96 3.23
N ASP A 319 -12.52 -25.50 4.45
CA ASP A 319 -12.59 -24.70 5.67
C ASP A 319 -11.33 -23.89 5.93
N ASP A 320 -10.18 -24.30 5.43
CA ASP A 320 -8.91 -23.59 5.54
C ASP A 320 -8.81 -22.45 4.52
N ASN A 321 -9.62 -22.47 3.46
CA ASN A 321 -9.57 -21.56 2.31
C ASN A 321 -10.56 -20.40 2.38
N LYS A 322 -11.28 -20.24 3.49
CA LYS A 322 -12.30 -19.17 3.65
C LYS A 322 -11.74 -17.83 4.14
N TYR A 323 -10.44 -17.75 4.37
CA TYR A 323 -9.80 -16.58 4.94
C TYR A 323 -9.20 -15.68 3.84
N LEU A 324 -9.42 -14.38 3.98
CA LEU A 324 -8.63 -13.37 3.28
C LEU A 324 -7.49 -12.94 4.19
N PHE A 325 -6.27 -13.17 3.75
CA PHE A 325 -5.08 -12.67 4.42
C PHE A 325 -4.66 -11.35 3.82
N GLY A 326 -4.29 -10.43 4.68
CA GLY A 326 -3.94 -9.08 4.26
C GLY A 326 -3.11 -8.35 5.30
N LYS A 327 -3.04 -7.05 5.14
CA LYS A 327 -2.29 -6.16 6.05
C LYS A 327 -2.98 -4.81 6.17
N TYR A 328 -2.59 -4.04 7.15
CA TYR A 328 -2.70 -2.60 7.15
C TYR A 328 -1.66 -2.06 6.16
N ASP A 329 -2.11 -1.49 5.03
CA ASP A 329 -1.16 -1.25 3.93
C ASP A 329 -0.35 0.02 4.17
N GLN A 330 -0.97 1.17 4.03
CA GLN A 330 -0.30 2.46 4.05
C GLN A 330 -0.91 3.40 5.06
N GLY A 331 -0.18 4.46 5.39
CA GLY A 331 -0.65 5.49 6.29
C GLY A 331 -0.04 6.86 5.97
N TRP A 332 -0.76 7.90 6.34
CA TRP A 332 -0.25 9.26 6.33
C TRP A 332 0.49 9.57 7.62
N ALA A 333 1.71 10.10 7.49
CA ALA A 333 2.49 10.62 8.60
C ALA A 333 3.00 12.04 8.29
N VAL A 334 2.99 12.91 9.29
CA VAL A 334 3.47 14.29 9.19
C VAL A 334 4.94 14.36 9.60
N ALA A 335 5.74 15.10 8.84
CA ALA A 335 7.13 15.35 9.18
C ALA A 335 7.24 16.27 10.41
N ASP A 336 7.90 15.79 11.49
CA ASP A 336 8.00 16.59 12.72
C ASP A 336 8.82 17.88 12.54
N LYS A 337 9.74 17.93 11.60
CA LYS A 337 10.55 19.13 11.32
C LYS A 337 9.96 20.03 10.25
N SER A 338 8.77 19.71 9.73
CA SER A 338 8.08 20.59 8.78
C SER A 338 7.80 21.96 9.41
N THR A 339 7.98 23.00 8.62
CA THR A 339 7.53 24.36 8.96
C THR A 339 6.05 24.58 8.62
N ASN A 340 5.42 23.63 7.92
CA ASN A 340 4.04 23.69 7.43
C ASN A 340 3.12 22.73 8.18
N LYS A 341 3.43 22.39 9.46
CA LYS A 341 2.69 21.40 10.25
C LYS A 341 1.18 21.67 10.30
N GLU A 342 0.79 22.94 10.48
CA GLU A 342 -0.62 23.33 10.55
C GLU A 342 -1.36 23.01 9.23
N ALA A 343 -0.72 23.28 8.09
CA ALA A 343 -1.27 22.94 6.78
C ALA A 343 -1.33 21.43 6.55
N ALA A 344 -0.32 20.66 7.01
CA ALA A 344 -0.31 19.22 6.93
C ALA A 344 -1.41 18.58 7.79
N LEU A 345 -1.61 19.07 9.01
CA LEU A 345 -2.68 18.61 9.90
C LEU A 345 -4.08 18.98 9.36
N LEU A 346 -4.22 20.17 8.76
CA LEU A 346 -5.45 20.57 8.09
C LEU A 346 -5.75 19.63 6.89
N TYR A 347 -4.73 19.30 6.11
CA TYR A 347 -4.84 18.35 4.99
C TYR A 347 -5.33 16.97 5.47
N LEU A 348 -4.75 16.44 6.57
CA LEU A 348 -5.18 15.18 7.16
C LEU A 348 -6.59 15.27 7.75
N THR A 349 -6.98 16.43 8.31
CA THR A 349 -8.34 16.65 8.79
C THR A 349 -9.34 16.52 7.64
N GLU A 350 -9.10 17.21 6.52
CA GLU A 350 -9.94 17.14 5.33
C GLU A 350 -9.96 15.73 4.71
N PHE A 351 -8.79 15.09 4.61
CA PHE A 351 -8.72 13.70 4.11
C PHE A 351 -9.52 12.73 4.98
N SER A 352 -9.47 12.91 6.30
CA SER A 352 -10.15 12.05 7.27
C SER A 352 -11.64 12.32 7.43
N GLU A 353 -12.19 13.38 6.78
CA GLU A 353 -13.64 13.57 6.73
C GLU A 353 -14.30 12.33 6.10
N PRO A 354 -15.39 11.80 6.70
CA PRO A 354 -15.98 10.53 6.26
C PRO A 354 -16.27 10.44 4.77
N ALA A 355 -16.73 11.54 4.14
CA ALA A 355 -17.05 11.57 2.72
C ALA A 355 -15.79 11.46 1.84
N ASN A 356 -14.68 12.13 2.20
CA ASN A 356 -13.43 12.10 1.46
C ASN A 356 -12.75 10.74 1.63
N TYR A 357 -12.73 10.22 2.86
CA TYR A 357 -12.17 8.90 3.14
C TYR A 357 -12.96 7.77 2.44
N GLN A 358 -14.30 7.84 2.44
CA GLN A 358 -15.16 6.92 1.69
C GLN A 358 -14.84 6.94 0.20
N ALA A 359 -14.70 8.14 -0.39
CA ALA A 359 -14.36 8.30 -1.80
C ALA A 359 -12.96 7.73 -2.11
N PHE A 360 -11.98 7.97 -1.23
CA PHE A 360 -10.64 7.39 -1.33
C PHE A 360 -10.68 5.86 -1.30
N ALA A 361 -11.32 5.26 -0.29
CA ALA A 361 -11.39 3.81 -0.14
C ALA A 361 -12.00 3.14 -1.38
N ASN A 362 -13.06 3.73 -1.92
CA ASN A 362 -13.71 3.24 -3.14
C ASN A 362 -12.82 3.39 -4.39
N ALA A 363 -12.09 4.51 -4.51
CA ALA A 363 -11.22 4.75 -5.66
C ALA A 363 -10.04 3.76 -5.72
N VAL A 364 -9.46 3.42 -4.55
CA VAL A 364 -8.26 2.58 -4.48
C VAL A 364 -8.55 1.10 -4.18
N GLY A 365 -9.79 0.75 -3.83
CA GLY A 365 -10.18 -0.62 -3.47
C GLY A 365 -9.65 -1.07 -2.10
N PHE A 366 -9.39 -0.14 -1.19
CA PHE A 366 -8.94 -0.46 0.16
C PHE A 366 -10.13 -0.77 1.08
N ILE A 367 -10.01 -1.84 1.87
CA ILE A 367 -10.98 -2.18 2.90
C ILE A 367 -10.92 -1.09 3.99
N PRO A 368 -12.02 -0.34 4.24
CA PRO A 368 -11.98 0.81 5.12
C PRO A 368 -11.58 0.49 6.55
N THR A 369 -10.93 1.46 7.20
CA THR A 369 -10.57 1.47 8.63
C THR A 369 -11.32 2.55 9.41
N GLN A 370 -12.14 3.38 8.72
CA GLN A 370 -13.16 4.18 9.38
C GLN A 370 -14.46 3.37 9.48
N PRO A 371 -15.04 3.18 10.68
CA PRO A 371 -16.23 2.33 10.88
C PRO A 371 -17.46 2.79 10.13
N THR A 372 -17.52 4.06 9.73
CA THR A 372 -18.62 4.65 8.97
C THR A 372 -18.48 4.49 7.46
N ALA A 373 -17.33 4.06 6.99
CA ALA A 373 -17.05 3.89 5.57
C ALA A 373 -17.31 2.45 5.12
N THR A 374 -17.77 2.29 3.88
CA THR A 374 -18.03 1.01 3.23
C THR A 374 -17.27 0.93 1.90
N LEU A 375 -16.98 -0.26 1.43
CA LEU A 375 -16.39 -0.46 0.10
C LEU A 375 -17.54 -0.76 -0.88
N ASP A 376 -18.12 0.30 -1.49
CA ASP A 376 -19.31 0.23 -2.33
C ASP A 376 -18.99 -0.05 -3.82
N THR A 377 -17.92 -0.79 -4.06
CA THR A 377 -17.42 -1.17 -5.39
C THR A 377 -17.68 -2.64 -5.68
N GLN A 378 -17.42 -3.09 -6.91
CA GLN A 378 -17.52 -4.51 -7.24
C GLN A 378 -16.62 -5.35 -6.33
N ILE A 379 -15.36 -4.94 -6.11
CA ILE A 379 -14.47 -5.67 -5.19
C ILE A 379 -15.03 -5.71 -3.76
N GLY A 380 -15.67 -4.64 -3.30
CA GLY A 380 -16.35 -4.61 -1.99
C GLY A 380 -17.42 -5.67 -1.87
N GLN A 381 -18.23 -5.85 -2.92
CA GLN A 381 -19.26 -6.90 -2.98
C GLN A 381 -18.65 -8.31 -3.00
N GLU A 382 -17.57 -8.51 -3.75
CA GLU A 382 -16.90 -9.80 -3.87
C GLU A 382 -16.18 -10.20 -2.56
N VAL A 383 -15.59 -9.24 -1.82
CA VAL A 383 -14.90 -9.54 -0.54
C VAL A 383 -15.83 -9.59 0.66
N ALA A 384 -17.02 -8.96 0.61
CA ALA A 384 -17.94 -8.86 1.74
C ALA A 384 -18.22 -10.18 2.45
N PRO A 385 -18.43 -11.33 1.76
CA PRO A 385 -18.65 -12.62 2.41
C PRO A 385 -17.45 -13.11 3.25
N TYR A 386 -16.26 -12.64 2.94
CA TYR A 386 -15.00 -13.08 3.54
C TYR A 386 -14.46 -12.13 4.61
N LEU A 387 -14.98 -10.89 4.73
CA LEU A 387 -14.45 -9.89 5.67
C LEU A 387 -14.54 -10.35 7.14
N VAL A 388 -15.54 -11.15 7.49
CA VAL A 388 -15.65 -11.76 8.83
C VAL A 388 -14.50 -12.72 9.13
N ASN A 389 -13.85 -13.24 8.09
CA ASN A 389 -12.69 -14.13 8.16
C ASN A 389 -11.41 -13.42 7.70
N PHE A 390 -11.38 -12.07 7.65
CA PHE A 390 -10.15 -11.36 7.34
C PHE A 390 -9.13 -11.57 8.45
N ARG A 391 -7.90 -11.87 8.08
CA ARG A 391 -6.78 -12.05 9.00
C ARG A 391 -5.57 -11.25 8.52
N VAL A 392 -4.85 -10.71 9.48
CA VAL A 392 -3.52 -10.16 9.23
C VAL A 392 -2.58 -11.31 8.88
N GLY A 393 -1.85 -11.16 7.79
CA GLY A 393 -1.06 -12.24 7.23
C GLY A 393 0.42 -12.19 7.58
N PHE A 394 1.15 -13.18 7.10
CA PHE A 394 2.56 -13.42 7.41
C PHE A 394 3.46 -12.19 7.24
N GLU A 395 3.24 -11.40 6.21
CA GLU A 395 4.04 -10.19 5.92
C GLU A 395 4.00 -9.16 7.06
N GLN A 396 2.88 -9.09 7.80
CA GLN A 396 2.73 -8.15 8.92
C GLN A 396 3.61 -8.52 10.12
N TYR A 397 3.87 -9.81 10.32
CA TYR A 397 4.56 -10.32 11.51
C TYR A 397 6.00 -10.72 11.24
N TRP A 398 6.34 -11.11 10.00
CA TRP A 398 7.61 -11.72 9.69
C TRP A 398 8.77 -10.72 9.67
N VAL A 399 9.76 -10.99 10.52
CA VAL A 399 11.09 -10.35 10.49
C VAL A 399 12.12 -11.45 10.40
N ALA A 400 12.99 -11.41 9.40
CA ALA A 400 14.09 -12.36 9.32
C ALA A 400 15.12 -12.07 10.42
N PRO A 401 15.69 -13.10 11.10
CA PRO A 401 16.75 -12.90 12.06
C PRO A 401 17.96 -12.20 11.42
N LYS A 402 18.63 -11.35 12.17
CA LYS A 402 19.85 -10.67 11.69
C LYS A 402 20.93 -11.68 11.31
N GLY A 403 21.50 -11.55 10.11
CA GLY A 403 22.45 -12.51 9.58
C GLY A 403 21.82 -13.71 8.86
N ALA A 404 20.50 -13.76 8.74
CA ALA A 404 19.83 -14.71 7.86
C ALA A 404 20.24 -14.51 6.39
N GLY A 405 20.32 -15.61 5.63
CA GLY A 405 20.58 -15.53 4.20
C GLY A 405 19.40 -14.98 3.41
N GLN A 406 19.63 -14.70 2.12
CA GLN A 406 18.62 -14.06 1.25
C GLN A 406 17.35 -14.91 1.06
N TYR A 407 17.43 -16.23 1.23
CA TYR A 407 16.28 -17.13 1.07
C TYR A 407 15.49 -17.37 2.35
N ALA A 408 15.74 -16.63 3.43
CA ALA A 408 15.00 -16.78 4.68
C ALA A 408 13.50 -16.46 4.57
N ASN A 409 13.04 -15.97 3.42
CA ASN A 409 11.64 -15.67 3.14
C ASN A 409 11.03 -16.69 2.16
N PRO A 410 9.78 -17.16 2.38
CA PRO A 410 9.15 -18.21 1.60
C PRO A 410 8.43 -17.68 0.34
N PHE A 411 9.15 -17.24 -0.67
CA PHE A 411 8.54 -16.65 -1.87
C PHE A 411 8.48 -17.62 -3.04
N ALA A 412 7.33 -17.70 -3.73
CA ALA A 412 7.16 -18.49 -4.96
C ALA A 412 8.08 -18.01 -6.10
N SER A 413 8.55 -16.76 -6.04
CA SER A 413 9.53 -16.19 -6.98
C SER A 413 10.89 -16.89 -6.97
N TYR A 414 11.14 -17.82 -6.08
CA TYR A 414 12.35 -18.65 -6.09
C TYR A 414 12.30 -19.80 -7.09
N PHE A 415 11.12 -20.25 -7.48
CA PHE A 415 10.94 -21.27 -8.50
C PHE A 415 11.03 -20.70 -9.92
N LYS A 416 11.53 -21.50 -10.88
CA LYS A 416 11.48 -21.13 -12.29
C LYS A 416 10.03 -20.94 -12.75
N PRO A 417 9.76 -20.06 -13.72
CA PRO A 417 10.70 -19.22 -14.45
C PRO A 417 11.03 -17.89 -13.73
N PHE A 418 10.54 -17.67 -12.52
CA PHE A 418 10.72 -16.43 -11.74
C PHE A 418 12.03 -16.42 -10.97
N GLY A 419 12.54 -17.56 -10.59
CA GLY A 419 13.79 -17.78 -9.89
C GLY A 419 14.63 -18.89 -10.52
N THR A 420 15.40 -19.60 -9.71
CA THR A 420 16.38 -20.58 -10.19
C THR A 420 16.12 -22.02 -9.77
N PHE A 421 15.24 -22.25 -8.78
CA PHE A 421 14.99 -23.58 -8.23
C PHE A 421 13.94 -24.35 -9.03
N ASP A 422 14.10 -25.67 -9.09
CA ASP A 422 13.14 -26.63 -9.63
C ASP A 422 12.70 -27.66 -8.59
N ASP A 423 13.54 -27.95 -7.61
CA ASP A 423 13.32 -28.96 -6.59
C ASP A 423 12.77 -28.31 -5.29
N PRO A 424 11.56 -28.67 -4.84
CA PRO A 424 10.99 -28.12 -3.62
C PRO A 424 11.79 -28.45 -2.35
N GLN A 425 12.39 -29.64 -2.26
CA GLN A 425 13.20 -30.03 -1.11
C GLN A 425 14.51 -29.24 -1.06
N GLU A 426 15.17 -29.06 -2.22
CA GLU A 426 16.38 -28.25 -2.32
C GLU A 426 16.12 -26.80 -1.86
N LEU A 427 15.00 -26.21 -2.30
CA LEU A 427 14.60 -24.86 -1.87
C LEU A 427 14.27 -24.83 -0.38
N ALA A 428 13.48 -25.78 0.11
CA ALA A 428 13.09 -25.85 1.54
C ALA A 428 14.33 -25.94 2.45
N ASP A 429 15.29 -26.78 2.10
CA ASP A 429 16.54 -26.93 2.85
C ASP A 429 17.39 -25.65 2.79
N LYS A 430 17.42 -24.98 1.64
CA LYS A 430 18.13 -23.72 1.48
C LYS A 430 17.50 -22.60 2.32
N VAL A 431 16.17 -22.49 2.28
CA VAL A 431 15.43 -21.50 3.08
C VAL A 431 15.65 -21.74 4.57
N GLN A 432 15.55 -23.01 5.00
CA GLN A 432 15.80 -23.37 6.40
C GLN A 432 17.23 -23.10 6.83
N ALA A 433 18.22 -23.40 5.99
CA ALA A 433 19.62 -23.13 6.29
C ALA A 433 19.91 -21.63 6.42
N ASP A 434 19.31 -20.82 5.54
CA ASP A 434 19.44 -19.37 5.59
C ASP A 434 18.74 -18.76 6.84
N LEU A 435 17.58 -19.27 7.22
CA LEU A 435 16.93 -18.90 8.48
C LEU A 435 17.79 -19.30 9.68
N GLN A 436 18.27 -20.55 9.72
CA GLN A 436 19.08 -21.08 10.82
C GLN A 436 20.37 -20.28 11.03
N SER A 437 21.00 -19.82 9.93
CA SER A 437 22.22 -18.99 10.04
C SER A 437 21.97 -17.70 10.81
N GLY A 438 20.80 -17.09 10.62
CA GLY A 438 20.38 -15.91 11.38
C GLY A 438 20.06 -16.23 12.85
N LEU A 439 19.35 -17.34 13.09
CA LEU A 439 19.04 -17.76 14.47
C LEU A 439 20.31 -18.07 15.26
N ASP A 440 21.28 -18.77 14.65
CA ASP A 440 22.54 -19.13 15.30
C ASP A 440 23.41 -17.90 15.59
N ALA A 441 23.38 -16.90 14.72
CA ALA A 441 24.09 -15.64 14.92
C ALA A 441 23.52 -14.79 16.08
N ASN A 442 22.28 -15.07 16.51
CA ASN A 442 21.57 -14.32 17.55
C ASN A 442 21.41 -15.08 18.86
N ASN A 443 21.91 -16.32 18.97
CA ASN A 443 21.97 -17.10 20.20
C ASN A 443 23.32 -16.93 20.89
#